data_656f07c11dd040c0c8b59ffb83006b6f
#
_entry.id   656f07c11dd040c0c8b59ffb83006b6f
#
_cell.length_a   1.000
_cell.length_b   1.000
_cell.length_c   1.000
_cell.angle_alpha   90.00
_cell.angle_beta   90.00
_cell.angle_gamma   90.00
#
_symmetry.space_group_name_H-M   'P 1'
#
loop_
_entity.id
_entity.type
_entity.pdbx_description
1 polymer ?
#
loop_
_entity_poly.entity_id
_entity_poly.type
_entity_poly.pdbx_seq_one_letter_code
_entity_poly.pdbx_strand_id
1 'polypeptide(L)'
;GGDGTRRLLIMGGGLGMLPRRSGFYEALNALPGTETTLLTGHNRKLYEKLAGRYPHIQVVGFTDRVYDYMAQADLMLSKPGGITLFETIFSELPMLAWEPTLQQERDNARFLVRRGIGRVAPREPEGCLEAVRGLLYDDPALAAMRAHMRALKGELEAQSLERIVSALTAAKGVDD
;
A
#
# COMPACT_ATOMS: atom_id res chain seq x y z
N GLY A 1 6.58 -9.22 12.19
CA GLY A 1 6.14 -10.53 12.59
C GLY A 1 7.31 -11.41 12.99
N GLY A 2 7.22 -12.04 14.16
CA GLY A 2 8.33 -12.81 14.73
C GLY A 2 8.49 -14.26 14.22
N ASP A 3 7.74 -14.65 13.20
CA ASP A 3 7.72 -16.03 12.71
C ASP A 3 8.46 -16.22 11.37
N GLY A 4 9.09 -15.18 10.82
CA GLY A 4 9.75 -15.22 9.51
C GLY A 4 8.82 -15.19 8.31
N THR A 5 7.52 -15.20 8.50
CA THR A 5 6.52 -15.09 7.42
C THR A 5 6.47 -13.67 6.88
N ARG A 6 6.53 -13.54 5.55
CA ARG A 6 6.35 -12.25 4.87
C ARG A 6 4.88 -12.05 4.52
N ARG A 7 4.40 -10.84 4.69
CA ARG A 7 2.99 -10.50 4.49
C ARG A 7 2.84 -9.43 3.42
N LEU A 8 2.22 -9.82 2.31
CA LEU A 8 1.90 -8.95 1.20
C LEU A 8 0.42 -8.58 1.25
N LEU A 9 0.13 -7.29 1.20
CA LEU A 9 -1.24 -6.78 1.08
C LEU A 9 -1.47 -6.25 -0.32
N ILE A 10 -2.49 -6.74 -1.01
CA ILE A 10 -2.90 -6.25 -2.33
C ILE A 10 -4.27 -5.62 -2.23
N MET A 11 -4.36 -4.35 -2.61
CA MET A 11 -5.60 -3.59 -2.70
C MET A 11 -6.09 -3.60 -4.14
N GLY A 12 -6.88 -4.60 -4.49
CA GLY A 12 -7.26 -4.89 -5.88
C GLY A 12 -8.71 -4.63 -6.25
N GLY A 13 -9.48 -3.99 -5.38
CA GLY A 13 -10.92 -3.82 -5.55
C GLY A 13 -11.37 -2.85 -6.63
N GLY A 14 -10.45 -2.06 -7.22
CA GLY A 14 -10.77 -1.06 -8.25
C GLY A 14 -10.54 -1.58 -9.67
N LEU A 15 -11.43 -1.25 -10.56
CA LEU A 15 -11.34 -1.08 -12.01
C LEU A 15 -10.33 -1.94 -12.79
N GLY A 16 -10.30 -3.27 -12.55
CA GLY A 16 -9.56 -4.19 -13.43
C GLY A 16 -8.04 -4.06 -13.36
N MET A 17 -7.48 -3.55 -12.26
CA MET A 17 -6.03 -3.45 -12.06
C MET A 17 -5.37 -4.81 -11.91
N LEU A 18 -6.10 -5.79 -11.40
CA LEU A 18 -5.59 -7.15 -11.20
C LEU A 18 -5.67 -7.99 -12.47
N PRO A 19 -4.64 -8.81 -12.74
CA PRO A 19 -4.66 -9.73 -13.87
C PRO A 19 -5.85 -10.68 -13.83
N ARG A 20 -6.39 -10.98 -15.01
CA ARG A 20 -7.50 -11.93 -15.15
C ARG A 20 -7.04 -13.39 -15.24
N ARG A 21 -5.77 -13.61 -15.57
CA ARG A 21 -5.19 -14.93 -15.76
C ARG A 21 -4.80 -15.58 -14.44
N SER A 22 -5.12 -16.86 -14.28
CA SER A 22 -4.80 -17.64 -13.09
C SER A 22 -3.29 -17.73 -12.79
N GLY A 23 -2.44 -17.72 -13.79
CA GLY A 23 -1.00 -17.82 -13.63
C GLY A 23 -0.38 -16.77 -12.71
N PHE A 24 -0.91 -15.55 -12.69
CA PHE A 24 -0.48 -14.52 -11.75
C PHE A 24 -0.73 -14.93 -10.30
N TYR A 25 -1.91 -15.44 -10.00
CA TYR A 25 -2.28 -15.86 -8.64
C TYR A 25 -1.59 -17.14 -8.21
N GLU A 26 -1.36 -18.06 -9.12
CA GLU A 26 -0.55 -19.25 -8.86
C GLU A 26 0.89 -18.86 -8.48
N ALA A 27 1.48 -17.90 -9.19
CA ALA A 27 2.80 -17.38 -8.88
C ALA A 27 2.85 -16.64 -7.54
N LEU A 28 1.82 -15.84 -7.20
CA LEU A 28 1.69 -15.23 -5.88
C LEU A 28 1.62 -16.28 -4.77
N ASN A 29 0.79 -17.30 -4.98
CA ASN A 29 0.64 -18.39 -4.01
C ASN A 29 1.95 -19.16 -3.79
N ALA A 30 2.81 -19.21 -4.79
CA ALA A 30 4.09 -19.92 -4.74
C ALA A 30 5.24 -19.06 -4.16
N LEU A 31 5.01 -17.81 -3.79
CA LEU A 31 6.06 -16.97 -3.20
C LEU A 31 6.57 -17.57 -1.89
N PRO A 32 7.91 -17.82 -1.77
CA PRO A 32 8.45 -18.49 -0.61
C PRO A 32 8.19 -17.75 0.70
N GLY A 33 7.72 -18.46 1.73
CA GLY A 33 7.51 -17.92 3.08
C GLY A 33 6.58 -16.72 3.13
N THR A 34 5.63 -16.62 2.20
CA THR A 34 4.78 -15.44 2.04
C THR A 34 3.30 -15.79 2.17
N GLU A 35 2.59 -15.01 2.95
CA GLU A 35 1.13 -14.99 3.00
C GLU A 35 0.62 -13.68 2.38
N THR A 36 -0.26 -13.80 1.40
CA THR A 36 -0.84 -12.66 0.70
C THR A 36 -2.28 -12.46 1.13
N THR A 37 -2.64 -11.23 1.46
CA THR A 37 -4.02 -10.80 1.65
C THR A 37 -4.44 -9.96 0.46
N LEU A 38 -5.52 -10.34 -0.21
CA LEU A 38 -6.09 -9.64 -1.35
C LEU A 38 -7.44 -9.03 -0.95
N LEU A 39 -7.49 -7.71 -0.88
CA LEU A 39 -8.72 -6.98 -0.62
C LEU A 39 -9.42 -6.67 -1.95
N THR A 40 -10.57 -7.29 -2.17
CA THR A 40 -11.34 -7.13 -3.42
C THR A 40 -12.36 -5.99 -3.36
N GLY A 41 -12.58 -5.42 -2.16
CA GLY A 41 -13.56 -4.35 -1.99
C GLY A 41 -14.95 -4.77 -2.46
N HIS A 42 -15.58 -3.94 -3.29
CA HIS A 42 -16.90 -4.22 -3.86
C HIS A 42 -16.85 -5.08 -5.13
N ASN A 43 -15.69 -5.54 -5.57
CA ASN A 43 -15.54 -6.42 -6.74
C ASN A 43 -15.90 -7.86 -6.38
N ARG A 44 -17.20 -8.13 -6.35
CA ARG A 44 -17.72 -9.45 -5.99
C ARG A 44 -17.29 -10.55 -6.97
N LYS A 45 -17.21 -10.25 -8.27
CA LYS A 45 -16.77 -11.22 -9.27
C LYS A 45 -15.35 -11.72 -9.02
N LEU A 46 -14.45 -10.80 -8.67
CA LEU A 46 -13.08 -11.13 -8.34
C LEU A 46 -13.02 -11.97 -7.05
N TYR A 47 -13.78 -11.58 -6.04
CA TYR A 47 -13.88 -12.35 -4.80
C TYR A 47 -14.33 -13.80 -5.05
N GLU A 48 -15.43 -13.98 -5.76
CA GLU A 48 -15.97 -15.32 -6.07
C GLU A 48 -15.01 -16.15 -6.91
N LYS A 49 -14.28 -15.51 -7.82
CA LYS A 49 -13.28 -16.17 -8.65
C LYS A 49 -12.09 -16.71 -7.86
N LEU A 50 -11.65 -16.00 -6.82
CA LEU A 50 -10.38 -16.27 -6.16
C LEU A 50 -10.51 -16.84 -4.74
N ALA A 51 -11.62 -16.61 -4.06
CA ALA A 51 -11.80 -17.01 -2.67
C ALA A 51 -11.66 -18.52 -2.49
N GLY A 52 -10.83 -18.94 -1.54
CA GLY A 52 -10.63 -20.34 -1.19
C GLY A 52 -9.84 -21.17 -2.19
N ARG A 53 -9.30 -20.58 -3.25
CA ARG A 53 -8.56 -21.31 -4.29
C ARG A 53 -7.09 -21.54 -3.99
N TYR A 54 -6.50 -20.64 -3.23
CA TYR A 54 -5.05 -20.63 -3.01
C TYR A 54 -4.76 -20.65 -1.52
N PRO A 55 -4.02 -21.64 -1.01
CA PRO A 55 -3.79 -21.77 0.45
C PRO A 55 -3.01 -20.62 1.07
N HIS A 56 -2.19 -19.90 0.29
CA HIS A 56 -1.38 -18.78 0.75
C HIS A 56 -1.89 -17.42 0.28
N ILE A 57 -3.12 -17.36 -0.24
CA ILE A 57 -3.81 -16.11 -0.58
C ILE A 57 -5.13 -16.06 0.15
N GLN A 58 -5.23 -15.18 1.13
CA GLN A 58 -6.50 -14.85 1.78
C GLN A 58 -7.22 -13.79 0.96
N VAL A 59 -8.40 -14.09 0.48
CA VAL A 59 -9.24 -13.15 -0.25
C VAL A 59 -10.29 -12.58 0.69
N VAL A 60 -10.33 -11.26 0.81
CA VAL A 60 -11.25 -10.53 1.68
C VAL A 60 -12.08 -9.59 0.81
N GLY A 61 -13.39 -9.62 0.97
CA GLY A 61 -14.32 -8.73 0.30
C GLY A 61 -14.30 -7.32 0.88
N PHE A 62 -15.43 -6.63 0.83
CA PHE A 62 -15.53 -5.31 1.45
C PHE A 62 -15.28 -5.40 2.96
N THR A 63 -14.43 -4.48 3.45
CA THR A 63 -14.13 -4.36 4.88
C THR A 63 -13.93 -2.89 5.24
N ASP A 64 -14.35 -2.51 6.42
CA ASP A 64 -14.04 -1.22 7.06
C ASP A 64 -12.77 -1.28 7.93
N ARG A 65 -12.12 -2.47 7.99
CA ARG A 65 -10.94 -2.74 8.82
C ARG A 65 -9.66 -2.81 8.00
N VAL A 66 -9.51 -1.98 6.97
CA VAL A 66 -8.32 -1.94 6.11
C VAL A 66 -7.05 -1.68 6.91
N TYR A 67 -7.11 -0.82 7.92
CA TYR A 67 -5.97 -0.51 8.79
C TYR A 67 -5.42 -1.70 9.54
N ASP A 68 -6.26 -2.65 9.92
CA ASP A 68 -5.80 -3.87 10.61
C ASP A 68 -4.94 -4.73 9.67
N TYR A 69 -5.31 -4.80 8.39
CA TYR A 69 -4.51 -5.49 7.39
C TYR A 69 -3.21 -4.74 7.07
N MET A 70 -3.26 -3.41 6.99
CA MET A 70 -2.07 -2.58 6.80
C MET A 70 -1.08 -2.73 7.95
N ALA A 71 -1.55 -2.79 9.19
CA ALA A 71 -0.72 -2.94 10.37
C ALA A 71 0.05 -4.27 10.41
N GLN A 72 -0.44 -5.30 9.74
CA GLN A 72 0.17 -6.63 9.71
C GLN A 72 1.07 -6.86 8.49
N ALA A 73 0.99 -6.01 7.47
CA ALA A 73 1.69 -6.20 6.22
C ALA A 73 3.13 -5.67 6.24
N ASP A 74 3.98 -6.28 5.44
CA ASP A 74 5.37 -5.83 5.20
C ASP A 74 5.49 -4.98 3.94
N LEU A 75 4.62 -5.22 2.96
CA LEU A 75 4.58 -4.51 1.68
C LEU A 75 3.14 -4.44 1.18
N MET A 76 2.77 -3.31 0.59
CA MET A 76 1.49 -3.14 -0.06
C MET A 76 1.65 -2.94 -1.57
N LEU A 77 0.82 -3.62 -2.35
CA LEU A 77 0.67 -3.42 -3.79
C LEU A 77 -0.70 -2.78 -4.04
N SER A 78 -0.72 -1.59 -4.59
CA SER A 78 -1.94 -0.82 -4.82
C SER A 78 -1.74 0.24 -5.90
N LYS A 79 -2.82 0.81 -6.39
CA LYS A 79 -2.74 2.07 -7.14
C LYS A 79 -2.37 3.20 -6.18
N PRO A 80 -1.61 4.23 -6.63
CA PRO A 80 -1.19 5.33 -5.78
C PRO A 80 -2.26 6.43 -5.63
N GLY A 81 -3.43 6.06 -5.12
CA GLY A 81 -4.49 7.01 -4.78
C GLY A 81 -4.10 7.87 -3.58
N GLY A 82 -4.59 9.12 -3.51
CA GLY A 82 -4.19 10.06 -2.47
C GLY A 82 -4.53 9.60 -1.06
N ILE A 83 -5.73 9.07 -0.83
CA ILE A 83 -6.16 8.55 0.48
C ILE A 83 -5.31 7.34 0.87
N THR A 84 -5.10 6.41 -0.05
CA THR A 84 -4.29 5.21 0.18
C THR A 84 -2.85 5.57 0.49
N LEU A 85 -2.25 6.51 -0.24
CA LEU A 85 -0.90 7.00 0.02
C LEU A 85 -0.76 7.56 1.44
N PHE A 86 -1.72 8.37 1.88
CA PHE A 86 -1.74 8.94 3.22
C PHE A 86 -1.83 7.84 4.30
N GLU A 87 -2.72 6.89 4.10
CA GLU A 87 -2.91 5.74 5.01
C GLU A 87 -1.65 4.90 5.13
N THR A 88 -0.93 4.65 4.03
CA THR A 88 0.33 3.90 4.05
C THR A 88 1.43 4.61 4.83
N ILE A 89 1.52 5.93 4.69
CA ILE A 89 2.49 6.73 5.45
C ILE A 89 2.22 6.59 6.96
N PHE A 90 0.97 6.75 7.38
CA PHE A 90 0.61 6.62 8.80
C PHE A 90 0.73 5.20 9.33
N SER A 91 0.57 4.19 8.49
CA SER A 91 0.80 2.79 8.84
C SER A 91 2.26 2.36 8.74
N GLU A 92 3.15 3.24 8.28
CA GLU A 92 4.56 2.94 8.02
C GLU A 92 4.75 1.71 7.11
N LEU A 93 3.88 1.57 6.11
CA LEU A 93 3.82 0.43 5.21
C LEU A 93 4.39 0.79 3.83
N PRO A 94 5.55 0.25 3.43
CA PRO A 94 6.11 0.48 2.09
C PRO A 94 5.11 0.12 1.00
N MET A 95 5.03 0.98 -0.02
CA MET A 95 4.10 0.81 -1.13
C MET A 95 4.83 0.47 -2.42
N LEU A 96 4.35 -0.56 -3.09
CA LEU A 96 4.62 -0.84 -4.49
C LEU A 96 3.38 -0.37 -5.27
N ALA A 97 3.53 0.72 -6.03
CA ALA A 97 2.43 1.32 -6.76
C ALA A 97 2.39 0.78 -8.19
N TRP A 98 1.22 0.34 -8.66
CA TRP A 98 1.06 0.06 -10.08
C TRP A 98 1.30 1.31 -10.90
N GLU A 99 1.97 1.15 -12.03
CA GLU A 99 2.20 2.22 -12.99
C GLU A 99 0.89 2.94 -13.31
N PRO A 100 0.77 4.23 -12.97
CA PRO A 100 -0.50 4.93 -13.03
C PRO A 100 -0.80 5.47 -14.42
N THR A 101 -2.09 5.55 -14.75
CA THR A 101 -2.59 6.17 -15.98
C THR A 101 -3.10 7.59 -15.79
N LEU A 102 -3.67 7.88 -14.61
CA LEU A 102 -4.21 9.20 -14.30
C LEU A 102 -3.11 10.15 -13.83
N GLN A 103 -3.21 11.43 -14.21
CA GLN A 103 -2.18 12.44 -13.86
C GLN A 103 -2.00 12.59 -12.36
N GLN A 104 -3.08 12.65 -11.60
CA GLN A 104 -3.03 12.75 -10.14
C GLN A 104 -2.29 11.56 -9.51
N GLU A 105 -2.53 10.36 -10.01
CA GLU A 105 -1.84 9.17 -9.52
C GLU A 105 -0.37 9.15 -9.93
N ARG A 106 -0.02 9.70 -11.10
CA ARG A 106 1.38 9.88 -11.52
C ARG A 106 2.14 10.81 -10.57
N ASP A 107 1.51 11.88 -10.16
CA ASP A 107 2.12 12.83 -9.21
C ASP A 107 2.32 12.17 -7.84
N ASN A 108 1.35 11.38 -7.38
CA ASN A 108 1.46 10.59 -6.17
C ASN A 108 2.58 9.53 -6.26
N ALA A 109 2.70 8.84 -7.40
CA ALA A 109 3.76 7.87 -7.63
C ALA A 109 5.16 8.52 -7.63
N ARG A 110 5.30 9.69 -8.24
CA ARG A 110 6.55 10.47 -8.21
C ARG A 110 6.92 10.89 -6.80
N PHE A 111 5.95 11.35 -6.03
CA PHE A 111 6.15 11.69 -4.62
C PHE A 111 6.64 10.48 -3.82
N LEU A 112 5.98 9.34 -3.97
CA LEU A 112 6.31 8.09 -3.32
C LEU A 112 7.76 7.66 -3.59
N VAL A 113 8.20 7.72 -4.84
CA VAL A 113 9.57 7.36 -5.24
C VAL A 113 10.57 8.41 -4.74
N ARG A 114 10.27 9.69 -4.93
CA ARG A 114 11.17 10.79 -4.51
C ARG A 114 11.40 10.81 -3.00
N ARG A 115 10.39 10.50 -2.23
CA ARG A 115 10.51 10.45 -0.76
C ARG A 115 11.08 9.13 -0.25
N GLY A 116 11.35 8.18 -1.13
CA GLY A 116 11.93 6.88 -0.78
C GLY A 116 11.01 6.02 0.09
N ILE A 117 9.70 6.09 -0.13
CA ILE A 117 8.70 5.34 0.63
C ILE A 117 8.06 4.21 -0.18
N GLY A 118 8.48 4.02 -1.41
CA GLY A 118 8.00 2.96 -2.27
C GLY A 118 8.63 2.97 -3.65
N ARG A 119 8.14 2.11 -4.51
CA ARG A 119 8.55 1.96 -5.90
C ARG A 119 7.33 1.83 -6.81
N VAL A 120 7.54 1.94 -8.12
CA VAL A 120 6.50 1.71 -9.13
C VAL A 120 6.68 0.32 -9.73
N ALA A 121 5.58 -0.43 -9.83
CA ALA A 121 5.54 -1.73 -10.49
C ALA A 121 4.89 -1.61 -11.86
N PRO A 122 5.42 -2.30 -12.89
CA PRO A 122 4.73 -2.42 -14.16
C PRO A 122 3.33 -3.04 -14.00
N ARG A 123 2.42 -2.70 -14.91
CA ARG A 123 1.08 -3.30 -14.94
C ARG A 123 1.07 -4.71 -15.49
N GLU A 124 2.04 -5.02 -16.31
CA GLU A 124 2.19 -6.33 -16.92
C GLU A 124 2.47 -7.37 -15.81
N PRO A 125 1.76 -8.52 -15.81
CA PRO A 125 1.77 -9.47 -14.68
C PRO A 125 3.16 -9.98 -14.29
N GLU A 126 4.01 -10.32 -15.25
CA GLU A 126 5.36 -10.83 -14.97
C GLU A 126 6.25 -9.76 -14.37
N GLY A 127 6.23 -8.54 -14.94
CA GLY A 127 6.97 -7.40 -14.41
C GLY A 127 6.49 -6.99 -13.02
N CYS A 128 5.18 -7.07 -12.78
CA CYS A 128 4.60 -6.82 -11.46
C CYS A 128 5.11 -7.84 -10.43
N LEU A 129 5.11 -9.12 -10.77
CA LEU A 129 5.62 -10.18 -9.90
C LEU A 129 7.13 -10.03 -9.60
N GLU A 130 7.92 -9.65 -10.60
CA GLU A 130 9.34 -9.37 -10.40
C GLU A 130 9.54 -8.19 -9.44
N ALA A 131 8.76 -7.13 -9.60
CA ALA A 131 8.81 -5.98 -8.70
C ALA A 131 8.44 -6.37 -7.26
N VAL A 132 7.43 -7.22 -7.08
CA VAL A 132 7.05 -7.77 -5.77
C VAL A 132 8.20 -8.57 -5.18
N ARG A 133 8.77 -9.53 -5.92
CA ARG A 133 9.90 -10.35 -5.46
C ARG A 133 11.10 -9.49 -5.10
N GLY A 134 11.42 -8.52 -5.94
CA GLY A 134 12.59 -7.65 -5.75
C GLY A 134 12.51 -6.79 -4.50
N LEU A 135 11.33 -6.49 -4.01
CA LEU A 135 11.15 -5.64 -2.83
C LEU A 135 10.74 -6.42 -1.58
N LEU A 136 9.84 -7.38 -1.71
CA LEU A 136 9.31 -8.13 -0.55
C LEU A 136 10.37 -8.84 0.27
N TYR A 137 11.44 -9.30 -0.37
CA TYR A 137 12.55 -10.02 0.27
C TYR A 137 13.78 -9.14 0.52
N ASP A 138 13.71 -7.86 0.20
CA ASP A 138 14.79 -6.88 0.42
C ASP A 138 14.57 -6.18 1.76
N ASP A 139 14.98 -6.83 2.85
CA ASP A 139 14.81 -6.31 4.20
C ASP A 139 15.46 -4.93 4.42
N PRO A 140 16.70 -4.67 3.94
CA PRO A 140 17.28 -3.34 4.03
C PRO A 140 16.47 -2.26 3.32
N ALA A 141 15.95 -2.54 2.12
CA ALA A 141 15.11 -1.59 1.37
C ALA A 141 13.80 -1.29 2.10
N LEU A 142 13.12 -2.33 2.60
CA LEU A 142 11.89 -2.15 3.37
C LEU A 142 12.12 -1.37 4.67
N ALA A 143 13.22 -1.64 5.36
CA ALA A 143 13.58 -0.91 6.58
C ALA A 143 13.87 0.57 6.31
N ALA A 144 14.59 0.87 5.22
CA ALA A 144 14.84 2.25 4.80
C ALA A 144 13.54 2.99 4.44
N MET A 145 12.64 2.34 3.72
CA MET A 145 11.33 2.91 3.38
C MET A 145 10.50 3.23 4.63
N ARG A 146 10.46 2.33 5.60
CA ARG A 146 9.78 2.57 6.88
C ARG A 146 10.38 3.74 7.65
N ALA A 147 11.71 3.87 7.67
CA ALA A 147 12.38 5.00 8.29
C ALA A 147 12.03 6.32 7.63
N HIS A 148 11.98 6.37 6.29
CA HIS A 148 11.55 7.56 5.54
C HIS A 148 10.08 7.90 5.82
N MET A 149 9.21 6.91 5.92
CA MET A 149 7.79 7.11 6.27
C MET A 149 7.64 7.70 7.67
N ARG A 150 8.40 7.20 8.62
CA ARG A 150 8.41 7.69 9.99
C ARG A 150 8.83 9.15 10.07
N ALA A 151 9.86 9.53 9.34
CA ALA A 151 10.31 10.92 9.22
C ALA A 151 9.25 11.82 8.58
N LEU A 152 8.65 11.35 7.47
CA LEU A 152 7.58 12.09 6.78
C LEU A 152 6.33 12.26 7.65
N LYS A 153 5.96 11.24 8.39
CA LYS A 153 4.86 11.30 9.37
C LYS A 153 5.11 12.37 10.43
N GLY A 154 6.33 12.45 10.95
CA GLY A 154 6.74 13.51 11.88
C GLY A 154 6.64 14.91 11.28
N GLU A 155 7.04 15.10 10.03
CA GLU A 155 6.88 16.38 9.31
C GLU A 155 5.41 16.79 9.19
N LEU A 156 4.54 15.83 8.81
CA LEU A 156 3.10 16.08 8.65
C LEU A 156 2.43 16.44 9.99
N GLU A 157 2.79 15.76 11.05
CA GLU A 157 2.29 16.04 12.40
C GLU A 157 2.73 17.43 12.88
N ALA A 158 3.98 17.82 12.66
CA ALA A 158 4.51 19.14 12.99
C ALA A 158 3.78 20.25 12.23
N GLN A 159 3.57 20.09 10.92
CA GLN A 159 2.82 21.05 10.10
C GLN A 159 1.38 21.20 10.56
N SER A 160 0.72 20.12 10.95
CA SER A 160 -0.65 20.16 11.48
C SER A 160 -0.71 20.93 12.79
N LEU A 161 0.26 20.73 13.68
CA LEU A 161 0.36 21.44 14.95
C LEU A 161 0.57 22.94 14.73
N GLU A 162 1.49 23.34 13.84
CA GLU A 162 1.74 24.74 13.49
C GLU A 162 0.47 25.43 12.97
N ARG A 163 -0.29 24.75 12.10
CA ARG A 163 -1.55 25.29 11.57
C ARG A 163 -2.59 25.50 12.68
N ILE A 164 -2.70 24.56 13.62
CA ILE A 164 -3.61 24.65 14.76
C ILE A 164 -3.19 25.83 15.66
N VAL A 165 -1.91 25.95 15.99
CA VAL A 165 -1.39 27.05 16.82
C VAL A 165 -1.62 28.39 16.14
N SER A 166 -1.35 28.50 14.84
CA SER A 166 -1.59 29.74 14.07
C SER A 166 -3.08 30.14 14.06
N ALA A 167 -3.97 29.18 13.88
CA ALA A 167 -5.42 29.42 13.89
C ALA A 167 -5.89 29.90 15.26
N LEU A 168 -5.41 29.30 16.36
CA LEU A 168 -5.75 29.70 17.72
C LEU A 168 -5.20 31.09 18.06
N THR A 169 -4.02 31.42 17.57
CA THR A 169 -3.40 32.75 17.79
C THR A 169 -4.16 33.83 17.03
N ALA A 170 -4.56 33.55 15.79
CA ALA A 170 -5.36 34.47 14.98
C ALA A 170 -6.75 34.73 15.59
N ALA A 171 -7.38 33.70 16.17
CA ALA A 171 -8.68 33.84 16.83
C ALA A 171 -8.61 34.71 18.09
N LYS A 172 -7.50 34.71 18.82
CA LYS A 172 -7.30 35.54 20.01
C LYS A 172 -7.01 37.01 19.69
N GLY A 173 -6.56 37.33 18.47
CA GLY A 173 -6.26 38.69 18.04
C GLY A 173 -7.46 39.49 17.52
N VAL A 174 -8.64 38.93 17.54
CA VAL A 174 -9.90 39.59 17.08
C VAL A 174 -10.70 40.17 18.24
N ASP A 175 -10.35 39.87 19.49
CA ASP A 175 -11.05 40.31 20.69
C ASP A 175 -10.40 41.53 21.41
N ASP A 176 -9.47 42.25 20.76
CA ASP A 176 -8.90 43.53 21.18
C ASP A 176 -9.39 44.67 20.22
#